data_6cfc34f6201dc2abe187ee35dd865803
#
_entry.id   6cfc34f6201dc2abe187ee35dd865803
#
_cell.length_a   1.000
_cell.length_b   1.000
_cell.length_c   1.000
_cell.angle_alpha   90.00
_cell.angle_beta   90.00
_cell.angle_gamma   90.00
#
_symmetry.space_group_name_H-M   'P 1'
#
loop_
_entity.id
_entity.type
_entity.pdbx_description
1 polymer ?
#
loop_
_entity_poly.entity_id
_entity_poly.type
_entity_poly.pdbx_seq_one_letter_code
_entity_poly.pdbx_strand_id
1 'polypeptide(L)'
;MENKVSVNKKNQEIDLKKQLNQNIEIEEPILKENPNRFVLFPIQHADIWKMYKKQEASIWTAEELDLSPDLLDWENKLNDDERFFIKHVLAFFAASDGIVNENLAENFLSEVQYTEAKFFYGFQIMMENIHSETYSLLIDTYI
;
A
#
# COMPACT_ATOMS: atom_id res chain seq x y z
N MET A 1 8.53 9.67 -57.13
CA MET A 1 7.26 10.18 -56.53
C MET A 1 6.72 9.26 -55.39
N GLU A 2 7.04 7.99 -55.38
CA GLU A 2 6.52 7.03 -54.37
C GLU A 2 7.00 7.25 -52.92
N ASN A 3 8.21 7.76 -52.69
CA ASN A 3 8.74 7.97 -51.32
C ASN A 3 8.06 9.11 -50.55
N LYS A 4 7.50 10.14 -51.20
CA LYS A 4 6.79 11.22 -50.52
C LYS A 4 5.40 10.83 -50.02
N VAL A 5 4.74 9.91 -50.72
CA VAL A 5 3.39 9.43 -50.37
C VAL A 5 3.46 8.49 -49.15
N SER A 6 4.49 7.66 -49.09
CA SER A 6 4.71 6.75 -47.97
C SER A 6 5.02 7.45 -46.63
N VAL A 7 5.83 8.51 -46.67
CA VAL A 7 6.18 9.32 -45.49
C VAL A 7 4.96 10.09 -44.97
N ASN A 8 4.11 10.59 -45.88
CA ASN A 8 2.90 11.33 -45.46
C ASN A 8 1.84 10.43 -44.79
N LYS A 9 1.69 9.19 -45.27
CA LYS A 9 0.80 8.20 -44.63
C LYS A 9 1.26 7.80 -43.22
N LYS A 10 2.58 7.61 -43.06
CA LYS A 10 3.17 7.25 -41.75
C LYS A 10 3.04 8.38 -40.72
N ASN A 11 3.19 9.63 -41.14
CA ASN A 11 2.98 10.79 -40.29
C ASN A 11 1.51 10.99 -39.90
N GLN A 12 0.58 10.72 -40.82
CA GLN A 12 -0.85 10.76 -40.51
C GLN A 12 -1.28 9.64 -39.53
N GLU A 13 -0.73 8.43 -39.64
CA GLU A 13 -0.97 7.34 -38.70
C GLU A 13 -0.41 7.64 -37.29
N ILE A 14 0.76 8.30 -37.21
CA ILE A 14 1.36 8.73 -35.95
C ILE A 14 0.53 9.84 -35.29
N ASP A 15 0.04 10.79 -36.07
CA ASP A 15 -0.84 11.86 -35.57
C ASP A 15 -2.21 11.35 -35.15
N LEU A 16 -2.80 10.38 -35.89
CA LEU A 16 -4.04 9.71 -35.47
C LEU A 16 -3.87 8.90 -34.18
N LYS A 17 -2.74 8.19 -34.04
CA LYS A 17 -2.45 7.45 -32.81
C LYS A 17 -2.21 8.39 -31.62
N LYS A 18 -1.57 9.54 -31.83
CA LYS A 18 -1.42 10.58 -30.80
C LYS A 18 -2.77 11.20 -30.42
N GLN A 19 -3.65 11.46 -31.38
CA GLN A 19 -4.99 11.98 -31.12
C GLN A 19 -5.89 10.92 -30.45
N LEU A 20 -5.79 9.63 -30.82
CA LEU A 20 -6.48 8.56 -30.11
C LEU A 20 -6.00 8.40 -28.67
N ASN A 21 -4.69 8.47 -28.45
CA ASN A 21 -4.13 8.39 -27.08
C ASN A 21 -4.44 9.64 -26.23
N GLN A 22 -4.62 10.82 -26.84
CA GLN A 22 -5.05 12.02 -26.12
C GLN A 22 -6.56 12.04 -25.79
N ASN A 23 -7.37 11.21 -26.46
CA ASN A 23 -8.83 11.12 -26.21
C ASN A 23 -9.26 9.97 -25.28
N ILE A 24 -8.31 9.22 -24.74
CA ILE A 24 -8.57 8.17 -23.74
C ILE A 24 -7.65 8.43 -22.54
N GLU A 25 -7.67 9.62 -21.97
CA GLU A 25 -7.47 9.76 -20.55
C GLU A 25 -8.78 9.25 -19.91
N ILE A 26 -8.83 7.95 -19.66
CA ILE A 26 -9.83 7.39 -18.74
C ILE A 26 -9.43 7.96 -17.38
N GLU A 27 -10.05 9.08 -17.02
CA GLU A 27 -9.88 9.68 -15.70
C GLU A 27 -10.41 8.67 -14.69
N GLU A 28 -9.48 8.10 -13.90
CA GLU A 28 -9.82 7.12 -12.87
C GLU A 28 -10.76 7.77 -11.84
N PRO A 29 -11.98 7.26 -11.66
CA PRO A 29 -13.00 7.95 -10.85
C PRO A 29 -12.55 8.25 -9.41
N ILE A 30 -11.74 7.38 -8.82
CA ILE A 30 -11.23 7.55 -7.44
C ILE A 30 -10.23 8.71 -7.31
N LEU A 31 -9.60 9.14 -8.43
CA LEU A 31 -8.63 10.23 -8.47
C LEU A 31 -9.28 11.57 -8.85
N LYS A 32 -10.54 11.54 -9.29
CA LYS A 32 -11.27 12.75 -9.69
C LYS A 32 -11.52 13.65 -8.50
N GLU A 33 -11.22 14.95 -8.66
CA GLU A 33 -11.41 15.94 -7.62
C GLU A 33 -12.82 15.88 -7.02
N ASN A 34 -12.88 15.72 -5.69
CA ASN A 34 -14.12 15.65 -4.92
C ASN A 34 -14.20 16.84 -3.96
N PRO A 35 -15.04 17.85 -4.25
CA PRO A 35 -15.21 19.01 -3.37
C PRO A 35 -15.79 18.62 -2.00
N ASN A 36 -16.48 17.49 -1.90
CA ASN A 36 -17.07 16.98 -0.66
C ASN A 36 -16.18 15.99 0.09
N ARG A 37 -14.92 15.83 -0.28
CA ARG A 37 -13.98 14.84 0.30
C ARG A 37 -13.77 14.95 1.81
N PHE A 38 -14.18 16.04 2.44
CA PHE A 38 -14.12 16.26 3.88
C PHE A 38 -15.38 15.82 4.63
N VAL A 39 -16.44 15.38 3.91
CA VAL A 39 -17.71 14.98 4.47
C VAL A 39 -17.90 13.48 4.29
N LEU A 40 -18.03 12.75 5.41
CA LEU A 40 -18.14 11.30 5.36
C LEU A 40 -19.59 10.83 5.04
N PHE A 41 -20.59 11.45 5.62
CA PHE A 41 -21.97 11.02 5.43
C PHE A 41 -22.75 11.94 4.49
N PRO A 42 -23.62 11.36 3.63
CA PRO A 42 -23.94 9.94 3.50
C PRO A 42 -22.82 9.16 2.80
N ILE A 43 -22.63 7.88 3.16
CA ILE A 43 -21.65 6.99 2.53
C ILE A 43 -21.98 6.85 1.03
N GLN A 44 -21.00 7.12 0.18
CA GLN A 44 -21.13 7.05 -1.28
C GLN A 44 -20.62 5.72 -1.83
N HIS A 45 -19.56 5.16 -1.22
CA HIS A 45 -18.88 3.93 -1.64
C HIS A 45 -18.99 2.88 -0.55
N ALA A 46 -20.15 2.21 -0.50
CA ALA A 46 -20.53 1.28 0.57
C ALA A 46 -19.62 0.03 0.62
N ASP A 47 -19.07 -0.40 -0.51
CA ASP A 47 -18.12 -1.51 -0.61
C ASP A 47 -16.76 -1.17 0.03
N ILE A 48 -16.22 0.00 -0.27
CA ILE A 48 -14.97 0.51 0.34
C ILE A 48 -15.20 0.71 1.85
N TRP A 49 -16.32 1.33 2.22
CA TRP A 49 -16.70 1.52 3.62
C TRP A 49 -16.78 0.20 4.39
N LYS A 50 -17.38 -0.83 3.78
CA LYS A 50 -17.43 -2.16 4.37
C LYS A 50 -16.05 -2.77 4.58
N MET A 51 -15.09 -2.55 3.68
CA MET A 51 -13.71 -3.01 3.84
C MET A 51 -13.00 -2.27 4.98
N TYR A 52 -13.17 -0.95 5.07
CA TYR A 52 -12.68 -0.17 6.21
C TYR A 52 -13.21 -0.70 7.55
N LYS A 53 -14.52 -0.97 7.66
CA LYS A 53 -15.12 -1.53 8.89
C LYS A 53 -14.59 -2.94 9.23
N LYS A 54 -14.18 -3.73 8.23
CA LYS A 54 -13.50 -5.00 8.47
C LYS A 54 -12.09 -4.81 9.02
N GLN A 55 -11.35 -3.82 8.55
CA GLN A 55 -10.05 -3.47 9.11
C GLN A 55 -10.18 -3.07 10.58
N GLU A 56 -11.11 -2.16 10.91
CA GLU A 56 -11.36 -1.76 12.31
C GLU A 56 -11.65 -2.96 13.21
N ALA A 57 -12.42 -3.95 12.72
CA ALA A 57 -12.77 -5.14 13.48
C ALA A 57 -11.58 -6.12 13.69
N SER A 58 -10.48 -5.92 12.99
CA SER A 58 -9.26 -6.74 13.07
C SER A 58 -8.08 -6.03 13.74
N ILE A 59 -8.31 -4.90 14.38
CA ILE A 59 -7.26 -4.15 15.07
C ILE A 59 -6.63 -4.99 16.19
N TRP A 60 -5.33 -4.89 16.31
CA TRP A 60 -4.54 -5.40 17.42
C TRP A 60 -3.38 -4.43 17.70
N THR A 61 -2.70 -4.59 18.83
CA THR A 61 -1.55 -3.76 19.20
C THR A 61 -0.36 -4.61 19.58
N ALA A 62 0.84 -4.02 19.53
CA ALA A 62 2.07 -4.74 19.86
C ALA A 62 2.08 -5.27 21.30
N GLU A 63 1.41 -4.58 22.22
CA GLU A 63 1.30 -4.97 23.65
C GLU A 63 0.46 -6.24 23.88
N GLU A 64 -0.34 -6.66 22.89
CA GLU A 64 -1.09 -7.92 22.98
C GLU A 64 -0.21 -9.16 22.78
N LEU A 65 1.03 -8.98 22.31
CA LEU A 65 1.98 -10.06 22.05
C LEU A 65 2.85 -10.32 23.29
N ASP A 66 2.75 -11.52 23.88
CA ASP A 66 3.68 -11.99 24.90
C ASP A 66 4.81 -12.78 24.25
N LEU A 67 5.98 -12.16 24.13
CA LEU A 67 7.17 -12.78 23.54
C LEU A 67 8.01 -13.58 24.55
N SER A 68 7.65 -13.55 25.83
CA SER A 68 8.43 -14.22 26.89
C SER A 68 8.62 -15.72 26.68
N PRO A 69 7.59 -16.50 26.26
CA PRO A 69 7.73 -17.93 26.02
C PRO A 69 8.70 -18.25 24.87
N ASP A 70 8.81 -17.36 23.91
CA ASP A 70 9.60 -17.59 22.69
C ASP A 70 11.11 -17.62 22.97
N LEU A 71 11.58 -16.93 24.02
CA LEU A 71 13.00 -16.89 24.40
C LEU A 71 13.54 -18.29 24.69
N LEU A 72 12.77 -19.12 25.41
CA LEU A 72 13.15 -20.50 25.69
C LEU A 72 13.23 -21.35 24.42
N ASP A 73 12.30 -21.14 23.50
CA ASP A 73 12.28 -21.85 22.24
C ASP A 73 13.42 -21.36 21.32
N TRP A 74 13.69 -20.07 21.31
CA TRP A 74 14.81 -19.48 20.60
C TRP A 74 16.16 -20.07 21.01
N GLU A 75 16.38 -20.23 22.31
CA GLU A 75 17.64 -20.73 22.84
C GLU A 75 17.77 -22.26 22.69
N ASN A 76 16.67 -23.01 22.91
CA ASN A 76 16.76 -24.46 23.13
C ASN A 76 16.19 -25.32 22.00
N LYS A 77 15.34 -24.79 21.14
CA LYS A 77 14.67 -25.54 20.06
C LYS A 77 15.22 -25.26 18.67
N LEU A 78 15.71 -24.04 18.43
CA LEU A 78 16.20 -23.63 17.12
C LEU A 78 17.69 -23.96 16.98
N ASN A 79 18.08 -24.42 15.78
CA ASN A 79 19.48 -24.50 15.38
C ASN A 79 19.99 -23.17 14.82
N ASP A 80 21.28 -23.07 14.54
CA ASP A 80 21.91 -21.83 14.07
C ASP A 80 21.40 -21.37 12.69
N ASP A 81 21.10 -22.31 11.78
CA ASP A 81 20.58 -21.99 10.47
C ASP A 81 19.14 -21.44 10.54
N GLU A 82 18.31 -21.99 11.42
CA GLU A 82 16.95 -21.50 11.67
C GLU A 82 16.97 -20.11 12.30
N ARG A 83 17.81 -19.87 13.29
CA ARG A 83 18.01 -18.53 13.86
C ARG A 83 18.52 -17.54 12.81
N PHE A 84 19.48 -17.95 11.99
CA PHE A 84 19.98 -17.11 10.88
C PHE A 84 18.85 -16.72 9.92
N PHE A 85 18.06 -17.69 9.48
CA PHE A 85 16.94 -17.46 8.58
C PHE A 85 15.91 -16.47 9.18
N ILE A 86 15.48 -16.72 10.42
CA ILE A 86 14.48 -15.87 11.10
C ILE A 86 15.00 -14.44 11.25
N LYS A 87 16.26 -14.23 11.66
CA LYS A 87 16.88 -12.91 11.76
C LYS A 87 16.80 -12.12 10.44
N HIS A 88 17.09 -12.78 9.33
CA HIS A 88 17.07 -12.13 8.02
C HIS A 88 15.64 -11.80 7.56
N VAL A 89 14.67 -12.67 7.85
CA VAL A 89 13.26 -12.43 7.57
C VAL A 89 12.74 -11.24 8.39
N LEU A 90 13.03 -11.18 9.68
CA LEU A 90 12.65 -10.06 10.54
C LEU A 90 13.28 -8.75 10.08
N ALA A 91 14.57 -8.76 9.76
CA ALA A 91 15.26 -7.58 9.24
C ALA A 91 14.67 -7.09 7.91
N PHE A 92 14.28 -8.00 7.03
CA PHE A 92 13.62 -7.68 5.77
C PHE A 92 12.27 -6.98 6.02
N PHE A 93 11.40 -7.52 6.86
CA PHE A 93 10.10 -6.92 7.14
C PHE A 93 10.23 -5.58 7.88
N ALA A 94 11.09 -5.48 8.87
CA ALA A 94 11.33 -4.22 9.58
C ALA A 94 11.79 -3.08 8.65
N ALA A 95 12.56 -3.41 7.61
CA ALA A 95 13.00 -2.41 6.63
C ALA A 95 11.93 -2.11 5.57
N SER A 96 11.16 -3.12 5.12
CA SER A 96 10.16 -2.97 4.05
C SER A 96 8.92 -2.20 4.49
N ASP A 97 8.48 -2.34 5.73
CA ASP A 97 7.29 -1.67 6.25
C ASP A 97 7.42 -0.14 6.20
N GLY A 98 8.63 0.40 6.44
CA GLY A 98 8.89 1.82 6.28
C GLY A 98 8.67 2.32 4.85
N ILE A 99 9.07 1.53 3.84
CA ILE A 99 8.87 1.85 2.42
C ILE A 99 7.38 1.80 2.07
N VAL A 100 6.67 0.79 2.55
CA VAL A 100 5.22 0.64 2.33
C VAL A 100 4.47 1.82 2.95
N ASN A 101 4.79 2.18 4.18
CA ASN A 101 4.14 3.27 4.91
C ASN A 101 4.35 4.63 4.23
N GLU A 102 5.59 4.93 3.79
CA GLU A 102 5.89 6.13 3.02
C GLU A 102 5.06 6.19 1.73
N ASN A 103 5.00 5.09 0.96
CA ASN A 103 4.24 5.03 -0.27
C ASN A 103 2.72 5.19 -0.04
N LEU A 104 2.16 4.60 1.01
CA LEU A 104 0.76 4.76 1.39
C LEU A 104 0.43 6.22 1.73
N ALA A 105 1.30 6.90 2.48
CA ALA A 105 1.09 8.27 2.90
C ALA A 105 1.27 9.28 1.76
N GLU A 106 2.35 9.16 0.99
CA GLU A 106 2.72 10.13 -0.04
C GLU A 106 1.92 9.98 -1.33
N ASN A 107 1.65 8.74 -1.74
CA ASN A 107 0.94 8.46 -2.99
C ASN A 107 -0.53 8.14 -2.75
N PHE A 108 -0.84 6.97 -2.19
CA PHE A 108 -2.23 6.51 -2.13
C PHE A 108 -3.15 7.45 -1.34
N LEU A 109 -2.80 7.82 -0.13
CA LEU A 109 -3.66 8.67 0.71
C LEU A 109 -3.81 10.07 0.14
N SER A 110 -2.78 10.62 -0.49
CA SER A 110 -2.79 11.96 -1.07
C SER A 110 -3.57 12.01 -2.39
N GLU A 111 -3.50 10.97 -3.21
CA GLU A 111 -4.08 10.93 -4.55
C GLU A 111 -5.57 10.59 -4.57
N VAL A 112 -6.02 9.65 -3.72
CA VAL A 112 -7.42 9.22 -3.69
C VAL A 112 -8.34 10.35 -3.22
N GLN A 113 -9.49 10.49 -3.89
CA GLN A 113 -10.46 11.54 -3.60
C GLN A 113 -11.74 11.05 -2.93
N TYR A 114 -11.97 9.75 -2.91
CA TYR A 114 -13.10 9.17 -2.16
C TYR A 114 -12.81 9.21 -0.66
N THR A 115 -13.75 9.76 0.11
CA THR A 115 -13.63 9.89 1.57
C THR A 115 -13.44 8.53 2.22
N GLU A 116 -14.21 7.53 1.82
CA GLU A 116 -14.14 6.17 2.33
C GLU A 116 -12.77 5.52 2.04
N ALA A 117 -12.17 5.80 0.87
CA ALA A 117 -10.83 5.33 0.52
C ALA A 117 -9.75 5.99 1.40
N LYS A 118 -9.90 7.28 1.72
CA LYS A 118 -9.00 7.96 2.66
C LYS A 118 -9.06 7.36 4.06
N PHE A 119 -10.24 6.98 4.54
CA PHE A 119 -10.40 6.27 5.81
C PHE A 119 -9.73 4.91 5.77
N PHE A 120 -9.92 4.16 4.67
CA PHE A 120 -9.28 2.86 4.48
C PHE A 120 -7.75 2.93 4.53
N TYR A 121 -7.15 3.80 3.73
CA TYR A 121 -5.70 3.97 3.71
C TYR A 121 -5.14 4.59 4.99
N GLY A 122 -5.87 5.51 5.63
CA GLY A 122 -5.48 6.06 6.93
C GLY A 122 -5.40 4.98 8.01
N PHE A 123 -6.34 4.04 8.03
CA PHE A 123 -6.29 2.89 8.93
C PHE A 123 -5.13 1.95 8.58
N GLN A 124 -4.88 1.70 7.30
CA GLN A 124 -3.76 0.87 6.87
C GLN A 124 -2.42 1.46 7.33
N ILE A 125 -2.22 2.78 7.19
CA ILE A 125 -1.02 3.45 7.69
C ILE A 125 -0.85 3.25 9.20
N MET A 126 -1.94 3.34 9.96
CA MET A 126 -1.92 3.07 11.40
C MET A 126 -1.46 1.63 11.69
N MET A 127 -1.97 0.64 10.96
CA MET A 127 -1.57 -0.76 11.14
C MET A 127 -0.12 -1.01 10.73
N GLU A 128 0.38 -0.34 9.68
CA GLU A 128 1.80 -0.44 9.30
C GLU A 128 2.73 0.14 10.39
N ASN A 129 2.29 1.15 11.14
CA ASN A 129 3.03 1.63 12.32
C ASN A 129 3.09 0.54 13.41
N ILE A 130 1.99 -0.15 13.68
CA ILE A 130 1.93 -1.27 14.65
C ILE A 130 2.80 -2.44 14.19
N HIS A 131 2.79 -2.77 12.89
CA HIS A 131 3.67 -3.78 12.30
C HIS A 131 5.14 -3.42 12.50
N SER A 132 5.53 -2.20 12.16
CA SER A 132 6.91 -1.70 12.31
C SER A 132 7.38 -1.74 13.77
N GLU A 133 6.53 -1.32 14.72
CA GLU A 133 6.77 -1.45 16.15
C GLU A 133 6.97 -2.92 16.55
N THR A 134 6.08 -3.81 16.10
CA THR A 134 6.14 -5.24 16.41
C THR A 134 7.42 -5.87 15.89
N TYR A 135 7.81 -5.63 14.62
CA TYR A 135 9.06 -6.15 14.08
C TYR A 135 10.28 -5.62 14.82
N SER A 136 10.24 -4.37 15.27
CA SER A 136 11.30 -3.79 16.09
C SER A 136 11.41 -4.48 17.45
N LEU A 137 10.28 -4.78 18.10
CA LEU A 137 10.24 -5.54 19.36
C LEU A 137 10.74 -6.98 19.18
N LEU A 138 10.36 -7.64 18.08
CA LEU A 138 10.84 -9.00 17.76
C LEU A 138 12.36 -9.01 17.55
N ILE A 139 12.91 -8.02 16.87
CA ILE A 139 14.35 -7.88 16.68
C ILE A 139 15.04 -7.65 18.03
N ASP A 140 14.58 -6.70 18.82
CA ASP A 140 15.15 -6.37 20.13
C ASP A 140 15.09 -7.55 21.10
N THR A 141 14.07 -8.42 20.95
CA THR A 141 13.87 -9.59 21.81
C THR A 141 14.79 -10.76 21.44
N TYR A 142 15.00 -11.02 20.14
CA TYR A 142 15.69 -12.25 19.71
C TYR A 142 17.09 -12.04 19.16
N ILE A 143 17.48 -10.81 18.81
CA ILE A 143 18.74 -10.51 18.12
C ILE A 143 19.65 -9.65 18.98
#